data_1fa2fdca170a9d9d44d14b71e09d393b
#
_entry.id   1fa2fdca170a9d9d44d14b71e09d393b
#
_cell.length_a   1.000
_cell.length_b   1.000
_cell.length_c   1.000
_cell.angle_alpha   90.00
_cell.angle_beta   90.00
_cell.angle_gamma   90.00
#
_symmetry.space_group_name_H-M   'P 1'
#
loop_
_entity.id
_entity.type
_entity.pdbx_description
1 polymer ?
#
loop_
_entity_poly.entity_id
_entity_poly.type
_entity_poly.pdbx_seq_one_letter_code
_entity_poly.pdbx_strand_id
1 'polypeptide(L)'
;LLYASIPKFGISISGQIIYKTKLVELPKQVMKYATKDLKPHKTFDFEITNEKLYVPIEYIGFDQLNILLTKPELNSEYGVEIQHCFNEHTMIFTLINGGCKYLPQKSDYEKVTYMSMNTTIAQGADRIFLDAVMELKKEVRDESRKES
;
A
#
# COMPACT_ATOMS: atom_id res chain seq x y z
N LEU A 1 14.83 -2.19 34.06
CA LEU A 1 16.22 -2.22 33.49
C LEU A 1 16.28 -2.20 31.96
N LEU A 2 15.18 -2.44 31.24
CA LEU A 2 15.12 -2.38 29.76
C LEU A 2 14.96 -0.97 29.19
N TYR A 3 14.53 0.00 29.98
CA TYR A 3 14.36 1.40 29.53
C TYR A 3 15.66 2.20 29.38
N ALA A 4 16.78 1.73 29.92
CA ALA A 4 18.05 2.44 29.89
C ALA A 4 18.82 2.26 28.57
N SER A 5 18.40 1.36 27.70
CA SER A 5 19.09 1.02 26.47
C SER A 5 18.41 1.52 25.19
N ILE A 6 17.29 2.24 25.31
CA ILE A 6 16.67 2.89 24.13
C ILE A 6 17.49 4.12 23.82
N PRO A 7 18.17 4.18 22.68
CA PRO A 7 18.90 5.39 22.28
C PRO A 7 17.93 6.58 22.27
N LYS A 8 18.30 7.66 22.91
CA LYS A 8 17.53 8.93 22.86
C LYS A 8 17.72 9.62 21.50
N PHE A 9 17.58 8.88 20.41
CA PHE A 9 17.51 9.44 19.08
C PHE A 9 16.04 9.72 18.77
N GLY A 10 15.64 10.96 18.93
CA GLY A 10 14.32 11.44 18.53
C GLY A 10 14.50 12.52 17.47
N ILE A 11 13.74 12.46 16.42
CA ILE A 11 13.54 13.58 15.51
C ILE A 11 12.50 14.48 16.18
N SER A 12 12.84 15.78 16.34
CA SER A 12 11.85 16.75 16.77
C SER A 12 10.85 16.93 15.62
N ILE A 13 9.61 16.59 15.85
CA ILE A 13 8.52 16.82 14.90
C ILE A 13 7.86 18.12 15.29
N SER A 14 7.92 19.10 14.39
CA SER A 14 7.25 20.40 14.55
C SER A 14 6.53 20.73 13.24
N GLY A 15 5.51 21.54 13.30
CA GLY A 15 4.82 22.01 12.11
C GLY A 15 3.37 21.57 12.01
N GLN A 16 2.79 21.88 10.87
CA GLN A 16 1.39 21.59 10.57
C GLN A 16 1.19 20.14 10.17
N ILE A 17 0.09 19.55 10.62
CA ILE A 17 -0.32 18.21 10.17
C ILE A 17 -1.02 18.35 8.81
N ILE A 18 -0.50 17.64 7.82
CA ILE A 18 -1.15 17.51 6.52
C ILE A 18 -1.85 16.14 6.49
N TYR A 19 -3.16 16.13 6.22
CA TYR A 19 -3.92 14.90 5.98
C TYR A 19 -4.52 14.93 4.59
N LYS A 20 -4.28 13.85 3.84
CA LYS A 20 -4.85 13.63 2.50
C LYS A 20 -5.36 12.21 2.36
N THR A 21 -6.38 12.06 1.56
CA THR A 21 -6.88 10.73 1.16
C THR A 21 -7.12 10.69 -0.33
N LYS A 22 -6.82 9.55 -0.94
CA LYS A 22 -7.06 9.27 -2.35
C LYS A 22 -7.75 7.93 -2.50
N LEU A 23 -8.90 7.92 -3.14
CA LEU A 23 -9.61 6.68 -3.45
C LEU A 23 -9.16 6.15 -4.81
N VAL A 24 -8.62 4.95 -4.82
CA VAL A 24 -8.07 4.31 -6.01
C VAL A 24 -9.03 3.22 -6.50
N GLU A 25 -9.37 3.26 -7.78
CA GLU A 25 -10.16 2.24 -8.44
C GLU A 25 -9.24 1.15 -9.00
N LEU A 26 -9.34 -0.06 -8.47
CA LEU A 26 -8.54 -1.21 -8.87
C LEU A 26 -9.40 -2.28 -9.56
N PRO A 27 -8.84 -3.04 -10.52
CA PRO A 27 -9.49 -4.20 -11.08
C PRO A 27 -9.68 -5.28 -10.01
N LYS A 28 -10.84 -5.95 -10.04
CA LYS A 28 -11.24 -6.96 -9.07
C LYS A 28 -11.24 -8.36 -9.68
N GLN A 29 -10.82 -9.33 -8.89
CA GLN A 29 -10.95 -10.75 -9.22
C GLN A 29 -11.76 -11.51 -8.16
N VAL A 30 -12.28 -12.65 -8.55
CA VAL A 30 -12.92 -13.60 -7.63
C VAL A 30 -11.85 -14.49 -7.01
N MET A 31 -11.89 -14.63 -5.69
CA MET A 31 -11.13 -15.67 -5.01
C MET A 31 -11.82 -17.02 -5.21
N LYS A 32 -11.23 -17.90 -6.02
CA LYS A 32 -11.81 -19.22 -6.33
C LYS A 32 -11.64 -20.26 -5.20
N TYR A 33 -10.72 -20.02 -4.26
CA TYR A 33 -10.38 -21.00 -3.23
C TYR A 33 -10.56 -20.43 -1.83
N ALA A 34 -11.13 -21.25 -0.95
CA ALA A 34 -11.07 -20.97 0.48
C ALA A 34 -9.61 -21.08 0.96
N THR A 35 -9.23 -20.27 1.93
CA THR A 35 -7.85 -20.21 2.45
C THR A 35 -7.30 -21.58 2.90
N LYS A 36 -8.19 -22.47 3.36
CA LYS A 36 -7.84 -23.84 3.77
C LYS A 36 -7.47 -24.79 2.61
N ASP A 37 -7.87 -24.43 1.38
CA ASP A 37 -7.68 -25.28 0.19
C ASP A 37 -6.50 -24.77 -0.69
N LEU A 38 -5.75 -23.80 -0.21
CA LEU A 38 -4.63 -23.20 -0.92
C LEU A 38 -3.42 -24.16 -0.95
N LYS A 39 -3.49 -25.13 -1.86
CA LYS A 39 -2.34 -25.93 -2.25
C LYS A 39 -1.64 -25.24 -3.43
N PRO A 40 -0.31 -25.37 -3.56
CA PRO A 40 0.40 -24.90 -4.75
C PRO A 40 -0.19 -25.58 -5.98
N HIS A 41 -0.83 -24.83 -6.85
CA HIS A 41 -1.29 -25.31 -8.16
C HIS A 41 -0.30 -24.86 -9.22
N LYS A 42 -0.02 -25.73 -10.18
CA LYS A 42 0.84 -25.38 -11.33
C LYS A 42 0.17 -24.40 -12.29
N THR A 43 -1.15 -24.39 -12.30
CA THR A 43 -1.96 -23.50 -13.13
C THR A 43 -3.15 -22.99 -12.31
N PHE A 44 -3.47 -21.72 -12.46
CA PHE A 44 -4.60 -21.09 -11.81
C PHE A 44 -5.23 -20.09 -12.77
N ASP A 45 -6.51 -20.24 -13.02
CA ASP A 45 -7.28 -19.30 -13.82
C ASP A 45 -7.84 -18.20 -12.93
N PHE A 46 -7.30 -17.00 -13.11
CA PHE A 46 -7.79 -15.81 -12.43
C PHE A 46 -9.02 -15.27 -13.17
N GLU A 47 -10.14 -15.21 -12.46
CA GLU A 47 -11.38 -14.68 -13.01
C GLU A 47 -11.50 -13.20 -12.65
N ILE A 48 -11.21 -12.34 -13.63
CA ILE A 48 -11.37 -10.90 -13.48
C ILE A 48 -12.86 -10.56 -13.68
N THR A 49 -13.41 -9.78 -12.77
CA THR A 49 -14.79 -9.33 -12.84
C THR A 49 -14.90 -7.94 -13.47
N ASN A 50 -16.11 -7.58 -13.92
CA ASN A 50 -16.40 -6.20 -14.35
C ASN A 50 -16.57 -5.23 -13.17
N GLU A 51 -16.62 -5.75 -11.95
CA GLU A 51 -16.70 -4.93 -10.74
C GLU A 51 -15.34 -4.29 -10.43
N LYS A 52 -15.40 -3.17 -9.75
CA LYS A 52 -14.21 -2.44 -9.29
C LYS A 52 -14.07 -2.57 -7.78
N LEU A 53 -12.83 -2.51 -7.34
CA LEU A 53 -12.49 -2.43 -5.93
C LEU A 53 -11.98 -1.03 -5.63
N TYR A 54 -12.62 -0.36 -4.67
CA TYR A 54 -12.20 0.98 -4.26
C TYR A 54 -11.33 0.88 -3.01
N VAL A 55 -10.10 1.34 -3.14
CA VAL A 55 -9.07 1.23 -2.10
C VAL A 55 -8.61 2.63 -1.69
N PRO A 56 -8.85 3.06 -0.46
CA PRO A 56 -8.30 4.31 0.03
C PRO A 56 -6.80 4.20 0.28
N ILE A 57 -6.08 5.26 -0.07
CA ILE A 57 -4.73 5.55 0.39
C ILE A 57 -4.85 6.80 1.24
N GLU A 58 -4.40 6.73 2.50
CA GLU A 58 -4.40 7.87 3.40
C GLU A 58 -2.97 8.31 3.67
N TYR A 59 -2.76 9.61 3.75
CA TYR A 59 -1.47 10.22 4.02
C TYR A 59 -1.60 11.16 5.21
N ILE A 60 -0.65 11.04 6.13
CA ILE A 60 -0.47 11.97 7.23
C ILE A 60 0.98 12.46 7.19
N GLY A 61 1.17 13.76 7.04
CA GLY A 61 2.49 14.40 7.04
C GLY A 61 2.71 15.27 8.25
N PHE A 62 3.93 15.19 8.80
CA PHE A 62 4.40 16.05 9.88
C PHE A 62 5.82 16.46 9.55
N ASP A 63 6.04 17.66 9.05
CA ASP A 63 7.36 18.14 8.68
C ASP A 63 8.12 17.10 7.80
N GLN A 64 9.07 16.39 8.36
CA GLN A 64 9.86 15.38 7.64
C GLN A 64 9.24 13.97 7.67
N LEU A 65 8.32 13.70 8.58
CA LEU A 65 7.69 12.38 8.74
C LEU A 65 6.52 12.23 7.79
N ASN A 66 6.55 11.16 7.00
CA ASN A 66 5.43 10.75 6.15
C ASN A 66 4.85 9.43 6.66
N ILE A 67 3.54 9.37 6.80
CA ILE A 67 2.82 8.17 7.17
C ILE A 67 1.83 7.87 6.07
N LEU A 68 1.99 6.71 5.43
CA LEU A 68 1.01 6.17 4.49
C LEU A 68 0.23 5.04 5.14
N LEU A 69 -1.07 5.07 4.97
CA LEU A 69 -1.97 4.04 5.43
C LEU A 69 -2.63 3.41 4.21
N THR A 70 -2.53 2.09 4.06
CA THR A 70 -3.06 1.37 2.90
C THR A 70 -3.92 0.19 3.32
N LYS A 71 -4.97 -0.07 2.56
CA LYS A 71 -5.87 -1.18 2.83
C LYS A 71 -5.26 -2.55 2.48
N PRO A 72 -4.61 -2.76 1.31
CA PRO A 72 -3.95 -4.01 1.02
C PRO A 72 -2.61 -4.15 1.76
N GLU A 73 -2.22 -5.39 2.02
CA GLU A 73 -0.85 -5.72 2.38
C GLU A 73 0.04 -5.58 1.15
N LEU A 74 1.05 -4.73 1.25
CA LEU A 74 1.98 -4.47 0.16
C LEU A 74 3.12 -5.49 0.16
N ASN A 75 3.58 -5.86 -1.03
CA ASN A 75 4.87 -6.53 -1.17
C ASN A 75 5.99 -5.59 -0.69
N SER A 76 7.02 -6.15 -0.07
CA SER A 76 8.16 -5.39 0.47
C SER A 76 8.84 -4.51 -0.57
N GLU A 77 8.92 -4.94 -1.83
CA GLU A 77 9.49 -4.15 -2.92
C GLU A 77 8.71 -2.86 -3.15
N TYR A 78 7.38 -2.90 -3.08
CA TYR A 78 6.54 -1.68 -3.17
C TYR A 78 6.72 -0.77 -1.97
N GLY A 79 6.90 -1.35 -0.78
CA GLY A 79 7.23 -0.57 0.41
C GLY A 79 8.50 0.24 0.22
N VAL A 80 9.55 -0.39 -0.30
CA VAL A 80 10.84 0.27 -0.59
C VAL A 80 10.68 1.31 -1.71
N GLU A 81 9.96 1.01 -2.80
CA GLU A 81 9.69 1.94 -3.89
C GLU A 81 8.98 3.20 -3.38
N ILE A 82 7.96 3.04 -2.54
CA ILE A 82 7.23 4.15 -1.92
C ILE A 82 8.14 4.96 -1.00
N GLN A 83 8.94 4.31 -0.15
CA GLN A 83 9.88 5.03 0.73
C GLN A 83 10.87 5.86 -0.08
N HIS A 84 11.47 5.32 -1.15
CA HIS A 84 12.35 6.06 -2.03
C HIS A 84 11.67 7.26 -2.69
N CYS A 85 10.38 7.16 -2.94
CA CYS A 85 9.63 8.27 -3.52
C CYS A 85 9.41 9.41 -2.54
N PHE A 86 9.15 9.14 -1.29
CA PHE A 86 8.90 10.17 -0.27
C PHE A 86 10.22 10.64 0.37
N ASN A 87 10.68 9.93 1.36
CA ASN A 87 11.99 10.10 2.02
C ASN A 87 12.24 8.93 2.99
N GLU A 88 13.41 8.92 3.63
CA GLU A 88 13.83 7.89 4.60
C GLU A 88 12.96 7.84 5.88
N HIS A 89 12.22 8.91 6.17
CA HIS A 89 11.31 9.00 7.33
C HIS A 89 9.86 8.65 6.95
N THR A 90 9.67 7.76 5.98
CA THR A 90 8.35 7.32 5.57
C THR A 90 7.98 6.00 6.25
N MET A 91 6.87 6.02 6.97
CA MET A 91 6.25 4.84 7.57
C MET A 91 5.07 4.40 6.72
N ILE A 92 4.94 3.09 6.50
CA ILE A 92 3.84 2.52 5.73
C ILE A 92 3.11 1.52 6.63
N PHE A 93 1.83 1.76 6.84
CA PHE A 93 0.94 0.85 7.56
C PHE A 93 -0.02 0.21 6.57
N THR A 94 -0.01 -1.10 6.55
CA THR A 94 -0.86 -1.92 5.67
C THR A 94 -2.03 -2.53 6.43
N LEU A 95 -2.98 -3.11 5.71
CA LEU A 95 -4.15 -3.80 6.26
C LEU A 95 -5.07 -2.92 7.10
N ILE A 96 -5.06 -1.61 6.88
CA ILE A 96 -5.99 -0.73 7.56
C ILE A 96 -7.44 -1.02 7.14
N ASN A 97 -8.36 -1.00 8.10
CA ASN A 97 -9.80 -1.22 7.87
C ASN A 97 -10.14 -2.57 7.17
N GLY A 98 -9.21 -3.51 7.13
CA GLY A 98 -9.38 -4.84 6.56
C GLY A 98 -9.72 -4.87 5.06
N GLY A 99 -9.96 -6.02 4.51
CA GLY A 99 -10.69 -6.18 3.25
C GLY A 99 -9.97 -6.86 2.10
N CYS A 100 -9.12 -6.20 1.33
CA CYS A 100 -8.67 -6.74 0.04
C CYS A 100 -7.43 -7.65 0.10
N LYS A 101 -6.91 -7.94 1.30
CA LYS A 101 -5.73 -8.77 1.57
C LYS A 101 -4.47 -8.21 0.88
N TYR A 102 -3.92 -8.88 -0.13
CA TYR A 102 -2.63 -8.56 -0.75
C TYR A 102 -2.78 -7.67 -1.98
N LEU A 103 -1.73 -6.86 -2.24
CA LEU A 103 -1.46 -6.23 -3.54
C LEU A 103 -0.29 -6.99 -4.20
N PRO A 104 -0.56 -8.06 -4.95
CA PRO A 104 0.48 -8.86 -5.59
C PRO A 104 1.12 -8.12 -6.76
N GLN A 105 2.38 -8.46 -7.04
CA GLN A 105 3.04 -8.05 -8.27
C GLN A 105 2.52 -8.85 -9.47
N LYS A 106 2.74 -8.32 -10.67
CA LYS A 106 2.43 -9.05 -11.91
C LYS A 106 3.03 -10.45 -11.92
N SER A 107 4.29 -10.60 -11.49
CA SER A 107 4.98 -11.89 -11.43
C SER A 107 4.36 -12.90 -10.46
N ASP A 108 3.63 -12.44 -9.45
CA ASP A 108 2.93 -13.32 -8.51
C ASP A 108 1.77 -14.06 -9.19
N TYR A 109 1.09 -13.42 -10.13
CA TYR A 109 0.03 -14.05 -10.92
C TYR A 109 0.62 -15.04 -11.94
N GLU A 110 1.75 -14.70 -12.55
CA GLU A 110 2.43 -15.58 -13.51
C GLU A 110 2.98 -16.84 -12.85
N LYS A 111 3.49 -16.72 -11.62
CA LYS A 111 4.03 -17.83 -10.83
C LYS A 111 2.98 -18.52 -9.95
N VAL A 112 1.76 -18.00 -9.90
CA VAL A 112 0.67 -18.53 -9.06
C VAL A 112 1.09 -18.64 -7.59
N THR A 113 1.46 -17.50 -7.01
CA THR A 113 1.86 -17.43 -5.59
C THR A 113 0.65 -17.45 -4.64
N TYR A 114 0.91 -17.70 -3.36
CA TYR A 114 -0.10 -17.58 -2.30
C TYR A 114 -0.78 -16.21 -2.32
N MET A 115 -0.02 -15.14 -2.56
CA MET A 115 -0.55 -13.78 -2.56
C MET A 115 -1.56 -13.56 -3.68
N SER A 116 -1.23 -13.97 -4.90
CA SER A 116 -2.14 -13.83 -6.06
C SER A 116 -3.39 -14.69 -5.95
N MET A 117 -3.29 -15.87 -5.35
CA MET A 117 -4.44 -16.76 -5.12
C MET A 117 -5.34 -16.29 -3.98
N ASN A 118 -4.81 -15.50 -3.04
CA ASN A 118 -5.50 -15.10 -1.81
C ASN A 118 -5.76 -13.59 -1.76
N THR A 119 -6.16 -13.00 -2.87
CA THR A 119 -6.54 -11.59 -2.95
C THR A 119 -7.76 -11.40 -3.84
N THR A 120 -8.51 -10.32 -3.58
CA THR A 120 -9.58 -9.86 -4.47
C THR A 120 -9.10 -8.84 -5.50
N ILE A 121 -7.83 -8.47 -5.45
CA ILE A 121 -7.20 -7.54 -6.38
C ILE A 121 -6.72 -8.31 -7.61
N ALA A 122 -7.07 -7.86 -8.80
CA ALA A 122 -6.66 -8.49 -10.05
C ALA A 122 -5.30 -8.01 -10.54
N GLN A 123 -4.69 -8.79 -11.44
CA GLN A 123 -3.42 -8.46 -12.06
C GLN A 123 -3.43 -7.07 -12.72
N GLY A 124 -2.33 -6.34 -12.59
CA GLY A 124 -2.16 -5.00 -13.14
C GLY A 124 -2.59 -3.87 -12.18
N ALA A 125 -3.20 -4.21 -11.04
CA ALA A 125 -3.58 -3.25 -10.03
C ALA A 125 -2.39 -2.57 -9.35
N ASP A 126 -1.26 -3.25 -9.27
CA ASP A 126 -0.03 -2.79 -8.63
C ASP A 126 0.45 -1.45 -9.21
N ARG A 127 0.51 -1.32 -10.52
CA ARG A 127 0.90 -0.07 -11.17
C ARG A 127 -0.11 1.05 -10.98
N ILE A 128 -1.39 0.75 -11.08
CA ILE A 128 -2.47 1.72 -10.82
C ILE A 128 -2.35 2.26 -9.38
N PHE A 129 -2.08 1.37 -8.42
CA PHE A 129 -1.92 1.75 -7.03
C PHE A 129 -0.67 2.63 -6.81
N LEU A 130 0.48 2.25 -7.35
CA LEU A 130 1.72 3.01 -7.22
C LEU A 130 1.62 4.38 -7.90
N ASP A 131 1.01 4.46 -9.08
CA ASP A 131 0.76 5.73 -9.77
C ASP A 131 -0.11 6.66 -8.91
N ALA A 132 -1.14 6.12 -8.26
CA ALA A 132 -1.99 6.87 -7.35
C ALA A 132 -1.24 7.38 -6.10
N VAL A 133 -0.29 6.60 -5.57
CA VAL A 133 0.61 7.05 -4.49
C VAL A 133 1.48 8.21 -4.95
N MET A 134 2.01 8.14 -6.18
CA MET A 134 2.82 9.22 -6.76
C MET A 134 2.03 10.50 -7.00
N GLU A 135 0.79 10.38 -7.44
CA GLU A 135 -0.12 11.50 -7.59
C GLU A 135 -0.42 12.14 -6.24
N LEU A 136 -0.73 11.34 -5.23
CA LEU A 136 -0.98 11.81 -3.86
C LEU A 136 0.23 12.58 -3.32
N LYS A 137 1.46 12.09 -3.56
CA LYS A 137 2.69 12.80 -3.20
C LYS A 137 2.79 14.18 -3.86
N LYS A 138 2.44 14.30 -5.15
CA LYS A 138 2.45 15.59 -5.86
C LYS A 138 1.44 16.55 -5.23
N GLU A 139 0.23 16.08 -4.95
CA GLU A 139 -0.82 16.87 -4.31
C GLU A 139 -0.37 17.43 -2.95
N VAL A 140 0.26 16.59 -2.11
CA VAL A 140 0.81 16.98 -0.81
C VAL A 140 1.88 18.07 -0.96
N ARG A 141 2.82 17.87 -1.90
CA ARG A 141 3.90 18.83 -2.14
C ARG A 141 3.41 20.18 -2.65
N ASP A 142 2.41 20.18 -3.51
CA ASP A 142 1.86 21.41 -4.08
C ASP A 142 1.07 22.21 -3.05
N GLU A 143 0.46 21.55 -2.07
CA GLU A 143 -0.21 22.21 -0.95
C GLU A 143 0.81 22.86 0.01
N SER A 144 1.85 22.14 0.38
CA SER A 144 2.93 22.66 1.25
C SER A 144 3.60 23.91 0.65
N ARG A 145 3.63 24.05 -0.67
CA ARG A 145 4.19 25.23 -1.36
C ARG A 145 3.25 26.45 -1.40
N LYS A 146 1.96 26.23 -1.26
CA LYS A 146 0.96 27.33 -1.26
C LYS A 146 0.86 28.02 0.09
N GLU A 147 1.26 27.32 1.13
CA GLU A 147 1.19 27.78 2.53
C GLU A 147 2.51 28.38 3.03
N SER A 148 3.58 28.31 2.22
CA SER A 148 4.90 28.90 2.48
C SER A 148 5.01 30.29 1.84
#